data_5fd2f56c8e8f1fc5652e681cce4c351a
#
_entry.id   5fd2f56c8e8f1fc5652e681cce4c351a
#
_cell.length_a   1.000
_cell.length_b   1.000
_cell.length_c   1.000
_cell.angle_alpha   90.00
_cell.angle_beta   90.00
_cell.angle_gamma   90.00
#
_symmetry.space_group_name_H-M   'P 1'
#
loop_
_entity.id
_entity.type
_entity.pdbx_description
1 polymer ?
#
loop_
_entity_poly.entity_id
_entity_poly.type
_entity_poly.pdbx_seq_one_letter_code
_entity_poly.pdbx_strand_id
1 'polypeptide(L)'
;MRAKTVIKQTVKLLSLVLAVGVSAFALQEFVLCNADHNRERIKGYELEQKDSLDVVYMGASEVYSDLAPGYAYQKYGYTSYLYASQASSIMSCKYQLKELLKKQNPKLIVIELNSAVYASDENVTKEENVRNYVDNTSLSLDKVDFVNSYTDKNKEEYLFPLIKYHDVWKNLGDNMGMLSTINGDRFRGYNYLKGMMTQTTIFRTNQRTMNEFLADIDDKKPLTKLSEKKLRELLQFCKDEKLTNVVFARFPHIVISRTYDRCERSNMVEQIVSEYGFDYLNFEKNSEGIGLDYMNDFYNLDHLNIYGQKKFTDYISTVIRDKYGVKGTDHSDSVKDEWKAASDYYNAYYAYSDKLIKNNTKKELDESVIETNDFKQYLKRS
;
A
#
# COMPACT_ATOMS: atom_id res chain seq x y z
N MET A 1 -23.56 1.51 -54.57
CA MET A 1 -22.45 2.45 -54.31
C MET A 1 -22.55 3.12 -52.92
N ARG A 2 -23.69 3.71 -52.53
CA ARG A 2 -23.83 4.42 -51.23
C ARG A 2 -23.48 3.56 -49.98
N ALA A 3 -23.94 2.30 -49.91
CA ALA A 3 -23.66 1.44 -48.73
C ALA A 3 -22.16 1.16 -48.52
N LYS A 4 -21.39 0.88 -49.56
CA LYS A 4 -19.94 0.67 -49.49
C LYS A 4 -19.20 1.92 -49.04
N THR A 5 -19.67 3.11 -49.43
CA THR A 5 -19.08 4.39 -49.02
C THR A 5 -19.38 4.66 -47.54
N VAL A 6 -20.60 4.41 -47.05
CA VAL A 6 -21.00 4.54 -45.66
C VAL A 6 -20.15 3.60 -44.80
N ILE A 7 -20.05 2.31 -45.14
CA ILE A 7 -19.22 1.33 -44.41
C ILE A 7 -17.77 1.82 -44.34
N LYS A 8 -17.19 2.28 -45.45
CA LYS A 8 -15.80 2.77 -45.45
C LYS A 8 -15.60 3.99 -44.56
N GLN A 9 -16.57 4.92 -44.53
CA GLN A 9 -16.51 6.09 -43.64
C GLN A 9 -16.66 5.70 -42.18
N THR A 10 -17.60 4.78 -41.86
CA THR A 10 -17.76 4.26 -40.48
C THR A 10 -16.52 3.56 -39.99
N VAL A 11 -15.89 2.70 -40.81
CA VAL A 11 -14.62 2.04 -40.44
C VAL A 11 -13.51 3.07 -40.19
N LYS A 12 -13.38 4.10 -41.04
CA LYS A 12 -12.41 5.17 -40.84
C LYS A 12 -12.63 5.91 -39.50
N LEU A 13 -13.89 6.26 -39.20
CA LEU A 13 -14.23 6.94 -37.95
C LEU A 13 -13.93 6.06 -36.76
N LEU A 14 -14.31 4.79 -36.78
CA LEU A 14 -14.00 3.84 -35.69
C LEU A 14 -12.49 3.65 -35.51
N SER A 15 -11.74 3.56 -36.61
CA SER A 15 -10.27 3.48 -36.56
C SER A 15 -9.64 4.74 -35.95
N LEU A 16 -10.16 5.91 -36.27
CA LEU A 16 -9.71 7.18 -35.71
C LEU A 16 -10.01 7.24 -34.20
N VAL A 17 -11.21 6.89 -33.79
CA VAL A 17 -11.63 6.87 -32.37
C VAL A 17 -10.75 5.88 -31.59
N LEU A 18 -10.50 4.69 -32.15
CA LEU A 18 -9.61 3.70 -31.55
C LEU A 18 -8.18 4.23 -31.42
N ALA A 19 -7.64 4.84 -32.45
CA ALA A 19 -6.28 5.40 -32.44
C ALA A 19 -6.14 6.50 -31.38
N VAL A 20 -7.11 7.42 -31.28
CA VAL A 20 -7.14 8.47 -30.25
C VAL A 20 -7.24 7.85 -28.86
N GLY A 21 -8.12 6.85 -28.66
CA GLY A 21 -8.27 6.16 -27.37
C GLY A 21 -6.98 5.45 -26.93
N VAL A 22 -6.34 4.72 -27.84
CA VAL A 22 -5.04 4.05 -27.55
C VAL A 22 -3.94 5.07 -27.23
N SER A 23 -3.88 6.18 -27.99
CA SER A 23 -2.89 7.24 -27.72
C SER A 23 -3.13 7.92 -26.37
N ALA A 24 -4.38 8.24 -26.04
CA ALA A 24 -4.72 8.83 -24.74
C ALA A 24 -4.39 7.88 -23.58
N PHE A 25 -4.70 6.59 -23.74
CA PHE A 25 -4.34 5.55 -22.77
C PHE A 25 -2.80 5.46 -22.60
N ALA A 26 -2.06 5.40 -23.71
CA ALA A 26 -0.60 5.33 -23.63
C ALA A 26 0.01 6.58 -22.97
N LEU A 27 -0.51 7.77 -23.28
CA LEU A 27 -0.06 9.00 -22.63
C LEU A 27 -0.34 8.96 -21.12
N GLN A 28 -1.53 8.55 -20.70
CA GLN A 28 -1.89 8.42 -19.29
C GLN A 28 -1.03 7.41 -18.55
N GLU A 29 -0.77 6.26 -19.15
CA GLU A 29 -0.03 5.18 -18.47
C GLU A 29 1.48 5.40 -18.41
N PHE A 30 2.06 6.06 -19.41
CA PHE A 30 3.51 6.11 -19.57
C PHE A 30 4.15 7.49 -19.45
N VAL A 31 3.35 8.57 -19.49
CA VAL A 31 3.90 9.94 -19.58
C VAL A 31 3.16 10.95 -18.71
N LEU A 32 1.84 11.13 -18.95
CA LEU A 32 1.04 12.19 -18.33
C LEU A 32 0.26 11.63 -17.13
N CYS A 33 0.99 11.32 -16.06
CA CYS A 33 0.45 10.82 -14.81
C CYS A 33 1.20 11.46 -13.64
N ASN A 34 0.65 11.38 -12.44
CA ASN A 34 1.41 11.63 -11.23
C ASN A 34 2.32 10.41 -10.97
N ALA A 35 3.60 10.54 -11.31
CA ALA A 35 4.58 9.47 -11.09
C ALA A 35 5.18 9.62 -9.69
N ASP A 36 4.58 8.88 -8.75
CA ASP A 36 5.00 8.82 -7.36
C ASP A 36 5.06 7.36 -6.86
N HIS A 37 5.47 7.19 -5.61
CA HIS A 37 5.53 5.87 -4.98
C HIS A 37 4.15 5.18 -4.83
N ASN A 38 3.03 5.93 -4.84
CA ASN A 38 1.71 5.29 -4.85
C ASN A 38 1.48 4.61 -6.19
N ARG A 39 1.83 5.30 -7.29
CA ARG A 39 1.74 4.71 -8.63
C ARG A 39 2.65 3.50 -8.78
N GLU A 40 3.88 3.59 -8.30
CA GLU A 40 4.83 2.48 -8.32
C GLU A 40 4.25 1.24 -7.61
N ARG A 41 3.74 1.39 -6.38
CA ARG A 41 3.14 0.28 -5.63
C ARG A 41 1.91 -0.32 -6.30
N ILE A 42 0.98 0.52 -6.76
CA ILE A 42 -0.26 0.02 -7.39
C ILE A 42 0.07 -0.65 -8.73
N LYS A 43 0.93 -0.05 -9.54
CA LYS A 43 1.36 -0.65 -10.82
C LYS A 43 2.25 -1.87 -10.61
N GLY A 44 3.11 -1.87 -9.60
CA GLY A 44 3.89 -3.05 -9.22
C GLY A 44 3.01 -4.23 -8.83
N TYR A 45 1.92 -4.00 -8.09
CA TYR A 45 0.93 -5.05 -7.81
C TYR A 45 0.28 -5.61 -9.10
N GLU A 46 -0.02 -4.75 -10.06
CA GLU A 46 -0.56 -5.18 -11.35
C GLU A 46 0.41 -6.08 -12.15
N LEU A 47 1.72 -6.08 -11.84
CA LEU A 47 2.73 -6.94 -12.46
C LEU A 47 2.80 -8.33 -11.81
N GLU A 48 2.41 -8.48 -10.53
CA GLU A 48 2.48 -9.79 -9.87
C GLU A 48 1.75 -10.85 -10.68
N GLN A 49 2.27 -12.08 -10.72
CA GLN A 49 1.61 -13.18 -11.40
C GLN A 49 0.29 -13.50 -10.70
N LYS A 50 -0.71 -13.95 -11.48
CA LYS A 50 -2.00 -14.30 -10.91
C LYS A 50 -1.86 -15.42 -9.88
N ASP A 51 -2.50 -15.25 -8.72
CA ASP A 51 -2.52 -16.22 -7.61
C ASP A 51 -1.11 -16.62 -7.11
N SER A 52 -0.14 -15.70 -7.20
CA SER A 52 1.26 -15.90 -6.77
C SER A 52 1.56 -15.39 -5.36
N LEU A 53 0.61 -14.75 -4.70
CA LEU A 53 0.81 -14.17 -3.37
C LEU A 53 0.11 -15.01 -2.29
N ASP A 54 0.88 -15.45 -1.29
CA ASP A 54 0.35 -16.14 -0.11
C ASP A 54 -0.33 -15.17 0.85
N VAL A 55 0.21 -13.96 1.00
CA VAL A 55 -0.31 -12.91 1.89
C VAL A 55 -0.37 -11.58 1.16
N VAL A 56 -1.45 -10.83 1.35
CA VAL A 56 -1.50 -9.43 0.90
C VAL A 56 -1.83 -8.54 2.09
N TYR A 57 -1.02 -7.50 2.26
CA TYR A 57 -1.26 -6.46 3.25
C TYR A 57 -1.88 -5.24 2.56
N MET A 58 -2.99 -4.77 3.10
CA MET A 58 -3.70 -3.57 2.63
C MET A 58 -3.73 -2.50 3.71
N GLY A 59 -3.70 -1.24 3.33
CA GLY A 59 -3.85 -0.14 4.28
C GLY A 59 -3.20 1.15 3.83
N ALA A 60 -2.72 1.92 4.79
CA ALA A 60 -2.07 3.20 4.57
C ALA A 60 -0.53 3.08 4.58
N SER A 61 0.13 4.16 4.96
CA SER A 61 1.59 4.28 4.94
C SER A 61 2.31 3.32 5.88
N GLU A 62 1.67 2.94 6.96
CA GLU A 62 2.19 1.96 7.92
C GLU A 62 2.45 0.61 7.25
N VAL A 63 1.58 0.20 6.33
CA VAL A 63 1.74 -1.07 5.62
C VAL A 63 3.04 -1.11 4.81
N TYR A 64 3.29 -0.09 4.02
CA TYR A 64 4.48 -0.11 3.17
C TYR A 64 5.78 0.30 3.90
N SER A 65 5.66 1.01 5.02
CA SER A 65 6.82 1.42 5.83
C SER A 65 7.26 0.36 6.82
N ASP A 66 6.31 -0.40 7.38
CA ASP A 66 6.57 -1.23 8.55
C ASP A 66 6.81 -2.71 8.24
N LEU A 67 6.72 -3.10 6.97
CA LEU A 67 6.88 -4.48 6.52
C LEU A 67 7.92 -4.64 5.41
N ALA A 68 8.59 -5.80 5.40
CA ALA A 68 9.64 -6.15 4.45
C ALA A 68 9.37 -7.52 3.77
N PRO A 69 8.64 -7.55 2.63
CA PRO A 69 8.27 -8.80 1.95
C PRO A 69 9.46 -9.67 1.56
N GLY A 70 10.55 -9.08 1.03
CA GLY A 70 11.76 -9.82 0.67
C GLY A 70 12.41 -10.53 1.85
N TYR A 71 12.41 -9.90 3.05
CA TYR A 71 12.87 -10.52 4.28
C TYR A 71 11.92 -11.63 4.76
N ALA A 72 10.61 -11.39 4.70
CA ALA A 72 9.61 -12.39 5.08
C ALA A 72 9.73 -13.64 4.21
N TYR A 73 9.89 -13.48 2.89
CA TYR A 73 10.11 -14.61 1.98
C TYR A 73 11.40 -15.38 2.31
N GLN A 74 12.51 -14.67 2.50
CA GLN A 74 13.80 -15.30 2.82
C GLN A 74 13.75 -16.15 4.09
N LYS A 75 13.05 -15.68 5.13
CA LYS A 75 13.06 -16.33 6.44
C LYS A 75 11.91 -17.31 6.65
N TYR A 76 10.73 -17.02 6.09
CA TYR A 76 9.49 -17.76 6.34
C TYR A 76 8.93 -18.45 5.10
N GLY A 77 9.46 -18.14 3.91
CA GLY A 77 9.13 -18.82 2.66
C GLY A 77 7.81 -18.43 2.02
N TYR A 78 7.04 -17.49 2.56
CA TYR A 78 5.78 -17.04 1.96
C TYR A 78 5.96 -15.78 1.12
N THR A 79 5.23 -15.72 0.01
CA THR A 79 5.17 -14.56 -0.88
C THR A 79 4.18 -13.55 -0.35
N SER A 80 4.50 -12.23 -0.41
CA SER A 80 3.57 -11.20 0.06
C SER A 80 3.72 -9.88 -0.68
N TYR A 81 2.67 -9.06 -0.72
CA TYR A 81 2.69 -7.74 -1.34
C TYR A 81 2.08 -6.68 -0.43
N LEU A 82 2.66 -5.49 -0.43
CA LEU A 82 2.18 -4.34 0.34
C LEU A 82 1.31 -3.46 -0.57
N TYR A 83 0.03 -3.86 -0.70
CA TYR A 83 -0.94 -3.19 -1.56
C TYR A 83 -1.58 -2.01 -0.82
N ALA A 84 -0.81 -0.94 -0.68
CA ALA A 84 -1.14 0.22 0.13
C ALA A 84 -0.87 1.53 -0.61
N SER A 85 -1.46 2.63 -0.14
CA SER A 85 -1.20 3.98 -0.63
C SER A 85 -1.04 4.97 0.52
N GLN A 86 -0.33 6.06 0.27
CA GLN A 86 -0.10 7.09 1.27
C GLN A 86 -1.43 7.65 1.79
N ALA A 87 -1.57 7.71 3.13
CA ALA A 87 -2.75 8.20 3.81
C ALA A 87 -4.07 7.62 3.25
N SER A 88 -4.06 6.33 2.88
CA SER A 88 -5.23 5.65 2.31
C SER A 88 -6.48 5.94 3.12
N SER A 89 -7.59 6.20 2.45
CA SER A 89 -8.86 6.48 3.10
C SER A 89 -9.71 5.22 3.24
N ILE A 90 -10.41 5.08 4.37
CA ILE A 90 -11.42 4.03 4.56
C ILE A 90 -12.50 4.04 3.47
N MET A 91 -12.70 5.20 2.81
CA MET A 91 -13.61 5.32 1.66
C MET A 91 -13.26 4.35 0.55
N SER A 92 -11.97 4.15 0.27
CA SER A 92 -11.48 3.32 -0.84
C SER A 92 -11.17 1.86 -0.46
N CYS A 93 -11.14 1.50 0.84
CA CYS A 93 -10.73 0.16 1.28
C CYS A 93 -11.55 -0.97 0.66
N LYS A 94 -12.87 -0.85 0.62
CA LYS A 94 -13.74 -1.86 -0.02
C LYS A 94 -13.44 -2.00 -1.51
N TYR A 95 -13.22 -0.90 -2.20
CA TYR A 95 -12.84 -0.90 -3.62
C TYR A 95 -11.47 -1.55 -3.82
N GLN A 96 -10.50 -1.19 -2.98
CA GLN A 96 -9.16 -1.77 -3.00
C GLN A 96 -9.20 -3.30 -2.80
N LEU A 97 -10.01 -3.80 -1.85
CA LEU A 97 -10.19 -5.23 -1.63
C LEU A 97 -10.81 -5.93 -2.84
N LYS A 98 -11.81 -5.32 -3.49
CA LYS A 98 -12.38 -5.85 -4.73
C LYS A 98 -11.35 -5.97 -5.85
N GLU A 99 -10.54 -4.92 -6.07
CA GLU A 99 -9.48 -4.95 -7.10
C GLU A 99 -8.41 -6.02 -6.78
N LEU A 100 -8.06 -6.19 -5.49
CA LEU A 100 -7.16 -7.23 -5.05
C LEU A 100 -7.67 -8.62 -5.46
N LEU A 101 -8.91 -8.92 -5.12
CA LEU A 101 -9.53 -10.25 -5.33
C LEU A 101 -9.71 -10.62 -6.81
N LYS A 102 -9.66 -9.66 -7.74
CA LYS A 102 -9.68 -9.96 -9.18
C LYS A 102 -8.43 -10.69 -9.65
N LYS A 103 -7.31 -10.47 -8.98
CA LYS A 103 -6.00 -10.96 -9.44
C LYS A 103 -5.39 -12.00 -8.52
N GLN A 104 -5.63 -11.92 -7.23
CA GLN A 104 -5.02 -12.78 -6.22
C GLN A 104 -6.07 -13.46 -5.36
N ASN A 105 -5.78 -14.70 -4.98
CA ASN A 105 -6.54 -15.46 -3.98
C ASN A 105 -5.58 -15.88 -2.85
N PRO A 106 -5.13 -14.93 -2.01
CA PRO A 106 -4.13 -15.19 -0.99
C PRO A 106 -4.69 -16.07 0.14
N LYS A 107 -3.79 -16.75 0.85
CA LYS A 107 -4.14 -17.52 2.07
C LYS A 107 -4.57 -16.60 3.21
N LEU A 108 -4.06 -15.37 3.22
CA LEU A 108 -4.41 -14.36 4.22
C LEU A 108 -4.36 -12.96 3.62
N ILE A 109 -5.36 -12.15 3.95
CA ILE A 109 -5.40 -10.71 3.68
C ILE A 109 -5.37 -10.00 5.03
N VAL A 110 -4.36 -9.17 5.25
CA VAL A 110 -4.24 -8.33 6.45
C VAL A 110 -4.62 -6.91 6.08
N ILE A 111 -5.69 -6.39 6.67
CA ILE A 111 -6.18 -5.02 6.40
C ILE A 111 -5.86 -4.14 7.60
N GLU A 112 -4.86 -3.26 7.45
CA GLU A 112 -4.53 -2.25 8.44
C GLU A 112 -5.56 -1.12 8.40
N LEU A 113 -6.09 -0.71 9.58
CA LEU A 113 -7.24 0.19 9.70
C LEU A 113 -6.92 1.56 10.31
N ASN A 114 -5.69 2.09 10.17
CA ASN A 114 -5.40 3.48 10.57
C ASN A 114 -6.35 4.47 9.89
N SER A 115 -6.74 4.19 8.67
CA SER A 115 -7.69 5.00 7.90
C SER A 115 -9.07 5.16 8.53
N ALA A 116 -9.46 4.25 9.44
CA ALA A 116 -10.76 4.30 10.13
C ALA A 116 -10.73 5.18 11.38
N VAL A 117 -9.55 5.48 11.95
CA VAL A 117 -9.42 6.22 13.21
C VAL A 117 -9.22 7.73 13.04
N TYR A 118 -9.41 8.28 11.85
CA TYR A 118 -9.34 9.72 11.62
C TYR A 118 -10.36 10.50 12.44
N ALA A 119 -9.97 11.68 12.91
CA ALA A 119 -10.74 12.47 13.86
C ALA A 119 -11.92 13.23 13.25
N SER A 120 -11.96 13.39 11.92
CA SER A 120 -13.00 14.17 11.23
C SER A 120 -13.35 13.57 9.88
N ASP A 121 -14.59 13.81 9.44
CA ASP A 121 -15.05 13.40 8.10
C ASP A 121 -14.26 14.12 6.98
N GLU A 122 -13.75 15.33 7.25
CA GLU A 122 -12.89 16.05 6.31
C GLU A 122 -11.61 15.25 6.01
N ASN A 123 -10.96 14.70 7.05
CA ASN A 123 -9.78 13.85 6.86
C ASN A 123 -10.12 12.53 6.15
N VAL A 124 -11.30 11.96 6.43
CA VAL A 124 -11.78 10.74 5.78
C VAL A 124 -12.04 10.95 4.28
N THR A 125 -12.60 12.11 3.91
CA THR A 125 -12.98 12.44 2.53
C THR A 125 -11.93 13.26 1.78
N LYS A 126 -10.75 13.48 2.36
CA LYS A 126 -9.70 14.28 1.74
C LYS A 126 -9.38 13.74 0.34
N GLU A 127 -9.57 14.60 -0.67
CA GLU A 127 -9.43 14.23 -2.08
C GLU A 127 -8.09 13.59 -2.40
N GLU A 128 -7.00 14.20 -1.89
CA GLU A 128 -5.64 13.71 -2.08
C GLU A 128 -5.49 12.24 -1.61
N ASN A 129 -6.01 11.91 -0.43
CA ASN A 129 -5.92 10.56 0.14
C ASN A 129 -6.66 9.51 -0.70
N VAL A 130 -7.78 9.89 -1.32
CA VAL A 130 -8.53 9.03 -2.23
C VAL A 130 -7.81 8.89 -3.56
N ARG A 131 -7.27 9.98 -4.11
CA ARG A 131 -6.54 9.98 -5.38
C ARG A 131 -5.25 9.19 -5.33
N ASN A 132 -4.54 9.16 -4.20
CA ASN A 132 -3.33 8.36 -4.01
C ASN A 132 -3.51 6.88 -4.39
N TYR A 133 -4.72 6.37 -4.26
CA TYR A 133 -5.07 5.02 -4.71
C TYR A 133 -5.78 5.02 -6.07
N VAL A 134 -6.91 5.74 -6.18
CA VAL A 134 -7.85 5.61 -7.28
C VAL A 134 -7.28 6.05 -8.63
N ASP A 135 -6.48 7.12 -8.66
CA ASP A 135 -5.87 7.62 -9.90
C ASP A 135 -4.85 6.64 -10.50
N ASN A 136 -4.34 5.71 -9.70
CA ASN A 136 -3.35 4.73 -10.10
C ASN A 136 -3.94 3.38 -10.52
N THR A 137 -5.24 3.18 -10.33
CA THR A 137 -5.95 1.96 -10.74
C THR A 137 -6.47 2.06 -12.18
N SER A 138 -6.55 0.90 -12.83
CA SER A 138 -7.10 0.79 -14.18
C SER A 138 -8.62 1.06 -14.20
N LEU A 139 -9.16 1.50 -15.33
CA LEU A 139 -10.60 1.70 -15.48
C LEU A 139 -11.33 0.35 -15.38
N SER A 140 -12.30 0.29 -14.47
CA SER A 140 -13.13 -0.90 -14.22
C SER A 140 -14.55 -0.49 -13.81
N LEU A 141 -15.50 -1.41 -13.82
CA LEU A 141 -16.84 -1.17 -13.29
C LEU A 141 -16.80 -0.84 -11.80
N ASP A 142 -15.96 -1.51 -11.02
CA ASP A 142 -15.80 -1.19 -9.60
C ASP A 142 -15.23 0.21 -9.37
N LYS A 143 -14.33 0.68 -10.24
CA LYS A 143 -13.86 2.09 -10.22
C LYS A 143 -14.99 3.06 -10.50
N VAL A 144 -15.84 2.78 -11.48
CA VAL A 144 -17.02 3.61 -11.80
C VAL A 144 -17.98 3.65 -10.62
N ASP A 145 -18.29 2.50 -10.01
CA ASP A 145 -19.16 2.41 -8.85
C ASP A 145 -18.59 3.17 -7.65
N PHE A 146 -17.27 3.01 -7.40
CA PHE A 146 -16.59 3.74 -6.35
C PHE A 146 -16.68 5.25 -6.57
N VAL A 147 -16.31 5.76 -7.76
CA VAL A 147 -16.34 7.20 -8.08
C VAL A 147 -17.75 7.77 -7.92
N ASN A 148 -18.76 7.04 -8.40
CA ASN A 148 -20.16 7.44 -8.25
C ASN A 148 -20.62 7.53 -6.78
N SER A 149 -20.08 6.68 -5.92
CA SER A 149 -20.37 6.69 -4.48
C SER A 149 -19.58 7.74 -3.69
N TYR A 150 -18.43 8.16 -4.22
CA TYR A 150 -17.52 9.08 -3.55
C TYR A 150 -17.86 10.55 -3.84
N THR A 151 -18.14 10.90 -5.09
CA THR A 151 -18.36 12.31 -5.49
C THR A 151 -19.37 12.45 -6.60
N ASP A 152 -20.04 13.60 -6.62
CA ASP A 152 -20.87 14.05 -7.76
C ASP A 152 -20.18 15.07 -8.67
N LYS A 153 -18.93 15.47 -8.32
CA LYS A 153 -18.18 16.49 -9.04
C LYS A 153 -16.96 15.89 -9.73
N ASN A 154 -16.66 16.36 -10.94
CA ASN A 154 -15.43 16.03 -11.68
C ASN A 154 -15.16 14.54 -11.77
N LYS A 155 -16.19 13.71 -11.91
CA LYS A 155 -16.07 12.23 -11.97
C LYS A 155 -15.13 11.78 -13.07
N GLU A 156 -15.13 12.50 -14.20
CA GLU A 156 -14.26 12.25 -15.34
C GLU A 156 -12.77 12.31 -15.01
N GLU A 157 -12.37 13.18 -14.10
CA GLU A 157 -10.96 13.29 -13.67
C GLU A 157 -10.50 12.05 -12.88
N TYR A 158 -11.39 11.38 -12.14
CA TYR A 158 -11.08 10.14 -11.42
C TYR A 158 -11.09 8.93 -12.35
N LEU A 159 -12.02 8.91 -13.32
CA LEU A 159 -12.13 7.82 -14.29
C LEU A 159 -10.99 7.87 -15.32
N PHE A 160 -10.60 9.08 -15.70
CA PHE A 160 -9.56 9.36 -16.69
C PHE A 160 -8.55 10.36 -16.09
N PRO A 161 -7.59 9.92 -15.27
CA PRO A 161 -6.62 10.79 -14.59
C PRO A 161 -5.83 11.70 -15.53
N LEU A 162 -5.71 11.35 -16.82
CA LEU A 162 -5.12 12.22 -17.84
C LEU A 162 -5.75 13.62 -17.85
N ILE A 163 -7.06 13.74 -17.57
CA ILE A 163 -7.77 15.02 -17.53
C ILE A 163 -7.21 15.89 -16.39
N LYS A 164 -6.93 15.28 -15.24
CA LYS A 164 -6.33 15.96 -14.08
C LYS A 164 -4.87 16.31 -14.30
N TYR A 165 -4.11 15.38 -14.87
CA TYR A 165 -2.65 15.46 -14.98
C TYR A 165 -2.17 15.89 -16.37
N HIS A 166 -3.05 16.45 -17.23
CA HIS A 166 -2.68 16.88 -18.57
C HIS A 166 -1.54 17.92 -18.57
N ASP A 167 -1.42 18.75 -17.51
CA ASP A 167 -0.44 19.81 -17.39
C ASP A 167 0.95 19.30 -16.92
N VAL A 168 1.10 18.06 -16.51
CA VAL A 168 2.38 17.45 -16.05
C VAL A 168 3.46 17.52 -17.14
N TRP A 169 3.09 17.61 -18.41
CA TRP A 169 4.05 17.82 -19.50
C TRP A 169 4.92 19.06 -19.32
N LYS A 170 4.47 20.07 -18.57
CA LYS A 170 5.21 21.30 -18.27
C LYS A 170 6.41 21.05 -17.33
N ASN A 171 6.34 20.00 -16.53
CA ASN A 171 7.34 19.64 -15.50
C ASN A 171 7.71 18.14 -15.60
N LEU A 172 7.83 17.60 -16.83
CA LEU A 172 8.17 16.20 -17.04
C LEU A 172 9.47 15.78 -16.35
N GLY A 173 10.43 16.73 -16.20
CA GLY A 173 11.71 16.46 -15.54
C GLY A 173 11.56 15.93 -14.12
N ASP A 174 10.61 16.44 -13.36
CA ASP A 174 10.36 16.07 -11.97
C ASP A 174 9.82 14.63 -11.85
N ASN A 175 9.08 14.16 -12.85
CA ASN A 175 8.50 12.82 -12.89
C ASN A 175 9.40 11.77 -13.54
N MET A 176 10.45 12.17 -14.28
CA MET A 176 11.24 11.25 -15.12
C MET A 176 11.94 10.15 -14.33
N GLY A 177 12.43 10.45 -13.13
CA GLY A 177 13.07 9.47 -12.26
C GLY A 177 12.12 8.32 -11.92
N MET A 178 10.98 8.67 -11.35
CA MET A 178 9.96 7.69 -10.94
C MET A 178 9.32 6.99 -12.14
N LEU A 179 9.05 7.69 -13.24
CA LEU A 179 8.58 7.06 -14.49
C LEU A 179 9.58 6.03 -15.01
N SER A 180 10.89 6.31 -14.92
CA SER A 180 11.93 5.36 -15.30
C SER A 180 11.90 4.11 -14.43
N THR A 181 11.69 4.26 -13.12
CA THR A 181 11.55 3.14 -12.17
C THR A 181 10.33 2.29 -12.49
N ILE A 182 9.15 2.91 -12.60
CA ILE A 182 7.88 2.21 -12.90
C ILE A 182 7.97 1.49 -14.26
N ASN A 183 8.52 2.13 -15.28
CA ASN A 183 8.67 1.50 -16.60
C ASN A 183 9.76 0.42 -16.58
N GLY A 184 10.80 0.56 -15.76
CA GLY A 184 11.79 -0.47 -15.49
C GLY A 184 11.17 -1.72 -14.88
N ASP A 185 10.26 -1.56 -13.91
CA ASP A 185 9.50 -2.65 -13.31
C ASP A 185 8.60 -3.33 -14.35
N ARG A 186 7.89 -2.56 -15.16
CA ARG A 186 7.08 -3.10 -16.27
C ARG A 186 7.90 -3.92 -17.25
N PHE A 187 9.09 -3.43 -17.62
CA PHE A 187 10.00 -4.15 -18.52
C PHE A 187 10.53 -5.44 -17.89
N ARG A 188 10.81 -5.44 -16.60
CA ARG A 188 11.27 -6.59 -15.83
C ARG A 188 10.14 -7.58 -15.53
N GLY A 189 8.90 -7.08 -15.40
CA GLY A 189 7.71 -7.86 -15.09
C GLY A 189 7.36 -7.94 -13.61
N TYR A 190 8.13 -7.31 -12.71
CA TYR A 190 7.88 -7.26 -11.28
C TYR A 190 8.57 -6.07 -10.59
N ASN A 191 8.07 -5.71 -9.40
CA ASN A 191 8.69 -4.74 -8.50
C ASN A 191 9.58 -5.45 -7.48
N TYR A 192 10.84 -5.05 -7.31
CA TYR A 192 11.77 -5.67 -6.37
C TYR A 192 11.35 -5.51 -4.90
N LEU A 193 10.82 -4.35 -4.55
CA LEU A 193 10.45 -4.03 -3.17
C LEU A 193 9.10 -4.60 -2.75
N LYS A 194 8.33 -5.15 -3.71
CA LYS A 194 7.00 -5.72 -3.44
C LYS A 194 6.07 -4.73 -2.70
N GLY A 195 6.18 -3.45 -3.08
CA GLY A 195 5.43 -2.35 -2.48
C GLY A 195 6.05 -1.72 -1.23
N MET A 196 7.18 -2.21 -0.74
CA MET A 196 7.87 -1.67 0.44
C MET A 196 8.49 -0.29 0.14
N MET A 197 8.44 0.60 1.14
CA MET A 197 9.19 1.83 1.17
C MET A 197 9.85 1.96 2.53
N THR A 198 11.18 1.99 2.56
CA THR A 198 11.93 1.99 3.80
C THR A 198 12.28 3.40 4.25
N GLN A 199 12.26 3.60 5.57
CA GLN A 199 12.69 4.82 6.22
C GLN A 199 14.08 4.63 6.85
N THR A 200 15.01 5.55 6.54
CA THR A 200 16.43 5.44 6.87
C THR A 200 16.92 6.40 7.94
N THR A 201 16.01 7.01 8.69
CA THR A 201 16.33 7.91 9.81
C THR A 201 15.85 7.34 11.13
N ILE A 202 16.41 7.87 12.23
CA ILE A 202 15.93 7.56 13.59
C ILE A 202 15.23 8.79 14.14
N PHE A 203 13.96 8.64 14.49
CA PHE A 203 13.20 9.63 15.21
C PHE A 203 13.38 9.42 16.72
N ARG A 204 13.66 10.51 17.43
CA ARG A 204 13.74 10.50 18.89
C ARG A 204 12.79 11.56 19.43
N THR A 205 11.78 11.12 20.14
CA THR A 205 10.88 12.03 20.84
C THR A 205 11.44 12.39 22.21
N ASN A 206 11.30 13.65 22.64
CA ASN A 206 11.51 14.08 24.00
C ASN A 206 10.22 14.02 24.84
N GLN A 207 9.11 13.59 24.26
CA GLN A 207 7.84 13.44 24.94
C GLN A 207 7.75 12.04 25.56
N ARG A 208 7.12 11.95 26.75
CA ARG A 208 6.83 10.66 27.37
C ARG A 208 5.86 9.88 26.49
N THR A 209 6.22 8.65 26.15
CA THR A 209 5.35 7.72 25.45
C THR A 209 4.34 7.10 26.40
N MET A 210 3.20 6.69 25.89
CA MET A 210 2.16 5.98 26.63
C MET A 210 2.13 4.48 26.33
N ASN A 211 3.02 4.02 25.47
CA ASN A 211 3.01 2.65 24.96
C ASN A 211 3.12 1.57 26.04
N GLU A 212 3.81 1.86 27.15
CA GLU A 212 3.94 0.94 28.30
C GLU A 212 2.59 0.61 28.97
N PHE A 213 1.60 1.48 28.80
CA PHE A 213 0.28 1.37 29.45
C PHE A 213 -0.84 0.98 28.51
N LEU A 214 -0.60 0.92 27.19
CA LEU A 214 -1.66 0.72 26.20
C LEU A 214 -2.35 -0.65 26.32
N ALA A 215 -1.65 -1.66 26.78
CA ALA A 215 -2.20 -3.00 26.95
C ALA A 215 -3.39 -3.03 27.92
N ASP A 216 -3.36 -2.16 28.94
CA ASP A 216 -4.38 -2.09 30.02
C ASP A 216 -5.49 -1.07 29.71
N ILE A 217 -5.44 -0.38 28.54
CA ILE A 217 -6.38 0.67 28.19
C ILE A 217 -7.44 0.12 27.26
N ASP A 218 -8.69 0.09 27.76
CA ASP A 218 -9.88 -0.33 27.00
C ASP A 218 -10.86 0.83 26.72
N ASP A 219 -10.48 2.05 27.06
CA ASP A 219 -11.28 3.24 26.78
C ASP A 219 -11.58 3.34 25.27
N LYS A 220 -12.82 3.70 24.95
CA LYS A 220 -13.30 3.77 23.57
C LYS A 220 -13.80 5.16 23.23
N LYS A 221 -13.42 5.66 22.08
CA LYS A 221 -13.93 6.90 21.51
C LYS A 221 -14.68 6.59 20.22
N PRO A 222 -15.87 7.15 20.01
CA PRO A 222 -16.63 6.93 18.79
C PRO A 222 -15.83 7.32 17.54
N LEU A 223 -15.97 6.55 16.49
CA LEU A 223 -15.53 6.93 15.16
C LEU A 223 -16.37 8.08 14.63
N THR A 224 -15.93 8.75 13.58
CA THR A 224 -16.82 9.62 12.83
C THR A 224 -17.96 8.78 12.22
N LYS A 225 -19.11 9.37 11.99
CA LYS A 225 -20.26 8.66 11.40
C LYS A 225 -19.91 8.05 10.05
N LEU A 226 -19.10 8.76 9.26
CA LEU A 226 -18.67 8.29 7.94
C LEU A 226 -17.66 7.15 8.05
N SER A 227 -16.65 7.27 8.92
CA SER A 227 -15.69 6.19 9.17
C SER A 227 -16.39 4.91 9.62
N GLU A 228 -17.29 4.99 10.61
CA GLU A 228 -18.01 3.82 11.08
C GLU A 228 -18.86 3.20 9.97
N LYS A 229 -19.61 4.02 9.22
CA LYS A 229 -20.40 3.55 8.09
C LYS A 229 -19.54 2.79 7.08
N LYS A 230 -18.40 3.35 6.70
CA LYS A 230 -17.50 2.74 5.70
C LYS A 230 -16.81 1.48 6.22
N LEU A 231 -16.43 1.46 7.48
CA LEU A 231 -15.92 0.26 8.13
C LEU A 231 -16.97 -0.86 8.11
N ARG A 232 -18.20 -0.58 8.53
CA ARG A 232 -19.30 -1.57 8.50
C ARG A 232 -19.64 -2.04 7.08
N GLU A 233 -19.59 -1.16 6.07
CA GLU A 233 -19.73 -1.52 4.65
C GLU A 233 -18.63 -2.48 4.17
N LEU A 234 -17.39 -2.28 4.62
CA LEU A 234 -16.25 -3.18 4.33
C LEU A 234 -16.43 -4.55 5.00
N LEU A 235 -16.76 -4.56 6.28
CA LEU A 235 -16.97 -5.78 7.05
C LEU A 235 -18.15 -6.60 6.52
N GLN A 236 -19.26 -5.93 6.17
CA GLN A 236 -20.41 -6.58 5.56
C GLN A 236 -20.07 -7.19 4.20
N PHE A 237 -19.30 -6.47 3.37
CA PHE A 237 -18.79 -7.00 2.11
C PHE A 237 -17.97 -8.28 2.33
N CYS A 238 -17.05 -8.29 3.29
CA CYS A 238 -16.28 -9.50 3.61
C CYS A 238 -17.18 -10.69 4.01
N LYS A 239 -18.26 -10.43 4.76
CA LYS A 239 -19.24 -11.48 5.13
C LYS A 239 -20.04 -11.96 3.92
N ASP A 240 -20.55 -11.06 3.09
CA ASP A 240 -21.37 -11.39 1.92
C ASP A 240 -20.56 -12.21 0.91
N GLU A 241 -19.29 -11.88 0.71
CA GLU A 241 -18.34 -12.63 -0.14
C GLU A 241 -17.77 -13.88 0.56
N LYS A 242 -18.15 -14.15 1.83
CA LYS A 242 -17.68 -15.28 2.64
C LYS A 242 -16.15 -15.37 2.74
N LEU A 243 -15.49 -14.22 2.86
CA LEU A 243 -14.05 -14.16 3.01
C LEU A 243 -13.65 -14.57 4.43
N THR A 244 -13.13 -15.79 4.58
CA THR A 244 -12.68 -16.36 5.86
C THR A 244 -11.19 -16.12 6.13
N ASN A 245 -10.47 -15.60 5.15
CA ASN A 245 -9.03 -15.36 5.15
C ASN A 245 -8.69 -13.87 5.30
N VAL A 246 -9.58 -13.07 5.88
CA VAL A 246 -9.34 -11.65 6.16
C VAL A 246 -9.17 -11.45 7.66
N VAL A 247 -8.13 -10.71 8.03
CA VAL A 247 -7.88 -10.24 9.38
C VAL A 247 -7.61 -8.74 9.35
N PHE A 248 -8.12 -8.04 10.36
CA PHE A 248 -7.93 -6.61 10.50
C PHE A 248 -6.83 -6.32 11.51
N ALA A 249 -6.12 -5.21 11.34
CA ALA A 249 -4.99 -4.90 12.19
C ALA A 249 -4.82 -3.41 12.48
N ARG A 250 -4.13 -3.13 13.57
CA ARG A 250 -3.53 -1.86 13.92
C ARG A 250 -2.02 -2.06 14.06
N PHE A 251 -1.23 -1.34 13.29
CA PHE A 251 0.22 -1.46 13.31
C PHE A 251 0.86 -0.63 14.43
N PRO A 252 2.15 -0.83 14.75
CA PRO A 252 2.80 -0.14 15.85
C PRO A 252 2.92 1.38 15.64
N HIS A 253 2.68 2.17 16.69
CA HIS A 253 2.87 3.62 16.71
C HIS A 253 3.54 4.04 18.01
N ILE A 254 4.20 5.19 18.02
CA ILE A 254 4.54 5.88 19.26
C ILE A 254 3.33 6.70 19.70
N VAL A 255 2.69 6.27 20.77
CA VAL A 255 1.52 6.96 21.32
C VAL A 255 1.98 7.98 22.37
N ILE A 256 1.59 9.23 22.18
CA ILE A 256 1.80 10.33 23.12
C ILE A 256 0.43 10.94 23.46
N SER A 257 0.36 11.80 24.47
CA SER A 257 -0.91 12.36 24.95
C SER A 257 -1.77 12.98 23.85
N ARG A 258 -1.18 13.64 22.85
CA ARG A 258 -1.92 14.26 21.74
C ARG A 258 -2.44 13.26 20.70
N THR A 259 -1.94 12.02 20.67
CA THR A 259 -2.35 10.97 19.72
C THR A 259 -3.13 9.84 20.40
N TYR A 260 -3.30 9.94 21.71
CA TYR A 260 -3.99 8.93 22.51
C TYR A 260 -5.43 8.66 22.06
N ASP A 261 -6.13 9.68 21.60
CA ASP A 261 -7.48 9.55 21.08
C ASP A 261 -7.60 8.65 19.82
N ARG A 262 -6.49 8.39 19.11
CA ARG A 262 -6.46 7.40 18.03
C ARG A 262 -6.47 5.98 18.59
N CYS A 263 -5.78 5.75 19.72
CA CYS A 263 -5.81 4.46 20.41
C CYS A 263 -7.23 4.14 20.90
N GLU A 264 -7.92 5.11 21.53
CA GLU A 264 -9.31 4.96 21.96
C GLU A 264 -10.25 4.65 20.78
N ARG A 265 -10.06 5.29 19.61
CA ARG A 265 -10.82 4.97 18.39
C ARG A 265 -10.44 3.60 17.82
N SER A 266 -9.18 3.17 17.94
CA SER A 266 -8.75 1.84 17.55
C SER A 266 -9.44 0.75 18.39
N ASN A 267 -9.67 0.99 19.70
CA ASN A 267 -10.45 0.10 20.55
C ASN A 267 -11.92 0.02 20.11
N MET A 268 -12.48 1.12 19.59
CA MET A 268 -13.82 1.10 18.98
C MET A 268 -13.83 0.31 17.66
N VAL A 269 -12.80 0.45 16.83
CA VAL A 269 -12.65 -0.36 15.60
C VAL A 269 -12.58 -1.84 15.94
N GLU A 270 -11.80 -2.24 16.94
CA GLU A 270 -11.72 -3.63 17.42
C GLU A 270 -13.09 -4.18 17.82
N GLN A 271 -13.86 -3.40 18.57
CA GLN A 271 -15.21 -3.79 18.93
C GLN A 271 -16.08 -4.01 17.69
N ILE A 272 -16.09 -3.06 16.75
CA ILE A 272 -16.91 -3.15 15.53
C ILE A 272 -16.50 -4.35 14.69
N VAL A 273 -15.20 -4.59 14.51
CA VAL A 273 -14.67 -5.76 13.78
C VAL A 273 -15.15 -7.07 14.42
N SER A 274 -15.10 -7.15 15.76
CA SER A 274 -15.54 -8.32 16.53
C SER A 274 -17.06 -8.57 16.40
N GLU A 275 -17.90 -7.54 16.29
CA GLU A 275 -19.34 -7.66 16.02
C GLU A 275 -19.65 -8.41 14.72
N TYR A 276 -18.73 -8.35 13.75
CA TYR A 276 -18.83 -9.07 12.47
C TYR A 276 -18.17 -10.45 12.49
N GLY A 277 -17.50 -10.81 13.60
CA GLY A 277 -16.85 -12.11 13.78
C GLY A 277 -15.48 -12.22 13.11
N PHE A 278 -14.81 -11.11 12.85
CA PHE A 278 -13.45 -11.08 12.34
C PHE A 278 -12.42 -10.86 13.46
N ASP A 279 -11.21 -11.34 13.26
CA ASP A 279 -10.07 -11.06 14.13
C ASP A 279 -9.55 -9.62 13.93
N TYR A 280 -9.13 -8.99 15.03
CA TYR A 280 -8.41 -7.74 15.06
C TYR A 280 -7.07 -7.91 15.78
N LEU A 281 -5.97 -7.61 15.10
CA LEU A 281 -4.61 -7.69 15.64
C LEU A 281 -4.11 -6.30 16.01
N ASN A 282 -4.16 -5.96 17.29
CA ASN A 282 -3.71 -4.65 17.77
C ASN A 282 -2.22 -4.71 18.18
N PHE A 283 -1.34 -4.49 17.22
CA PHE A 283 0.12 -4.47 17.44
C PHE A 283 0.60 -3.20 18.14
N GLU A 284 -0.16 -2.12 18.13
CA GLU A 284 0.14 -0.89 18.88
C GLU A 284 0.18 -1.16 20.38
N LYS A 285 -0.69 -2.06 20.89
CA LYS A 285 -0.72 -2.48 22.29
C LYS A 285 0.35 -3.49 22.67
N ASN A 286 1.10 -4.05 21.70
CA ASN A 286 2.04 -5.14 21.93
C ASN A 286 3.48 -4.82 21.50
N SER A 287 3.88 -3.59 21.61
CA SER A 287 5.22 -3.14 21.18
C SER A 287 6.36 -3.84 21.96
N GLU A 288 6.14 -4.17 23.22
CA GLU A 288 7.11 -4.94 24.03
C GLU A 288 7.27 -6.37 23.49
N GLY A 289 6.17 -7.07 23.21
CA GLY A 289 6.20 -8.41 22.63
C GLY A 289 6.88 -8.47 21.26
N ILE A 290 6.79 -7.37 20.49
CA ILE A 290 7.50 -7.20 19.20
C ILE A 290 8.98 -6.91 19.42
N GLY A 291 9.37 -6.39 20.60
CA GLY A 291 10.73 -5.98 20.92
C GLY A 291 11.13 -4.64 20.27
N LEU A 292 10.15 -3.73 20.09
CA LEU A 292 10.40 -2.41 19.55
C LEU A 292 11.06 -1.48 20.56
N ASP A 293 12.10 -0.78 20.12
CA ASP A 293 12.78 0.29 20.85
C ASP A 293 12.32 1.66 20.33
N TYR A 294 11.56 2.39 21.15
CA TYR A 294 11.03 3.70 20.78
C TYR A 294 12.12 4.76 20.49
N MET A 295 13.35 4.52 20.90
CA MET A 295 14.46 5.44 20.65
C MET A 295 15.23 5.13 19.37
N ASN A 296 15.06 3.94 18.80
CA ASN A 296 15.90 3.51 17.68
C ASN A 296 15.14 2.89 16.51
N ASP A 297 13.88 2.45 16.68
CA ASP A 297 13.16 1.66 15.69
C ASP A 297 12.11 2.45 14.89
N PHE A 298 11.94 3.74 15.18
CA PHE A 298 10.92 4.56 14.54
C PHE A 298 11.53 5.67 13.66
N TYR A 299 10.86 5.98 12.56
CA TYR A 299 11.12 7.11 11.68
C TYR A 299 10.39 8.36 12.14
N ASN A 300 9.16 8.22 12.62
CA ASN A 300 8.34 9.24 13.25
C ASN A 300 7.35 8.59 14.22
N LEU A 301 6.31 9.30 14.64
CA LEU A 301 5.33 8.74 15.58
C LEU A 301 4.49 7.58 14.97
N ASP A 302 4.35 7.57 13.66
CA ASP A 302 3.40 6.72 12.95
C ASP A 302 4.07 5.60 12.13
N HIS A 303 5.42 5.62 11.95
CA HIS A 303 6.11 4.68 11.07
C HIS A 303 7.41 4.16 11.68
N LEU A 304 7.68 2.90 11.43
CA LEU A 304 8.95 2.26 11.74
C LEU A 304 10.04 2.68 10.74
N ASN A 305 11.29 2.69 11.19
CA ASN A 305 12.44 2.73 10.30
C ASN A 305 12.89 1.29 9.94
N ILE A 306 13.98 1.16 9.18
CA ILE A 306 14.48 -0.14 8.70
C ILE A 306 14.71 -1.17 9.83
N TYR A 307 15.05 -0.73 11.05
CA TYR A 307 15.29 -1.62 12.19
C TYR A 307 13.97 -2.14 12.77
N GLY A 308 13.04 -1.22 13.05
CA GLY A 308 11.70 -1.59 13.53
C GLY A 308 10.92 -2.39 12.49
N GLN A 309 11.00 -2.02 11.21
CA GLN A 309 10.41 -2.75 10.09
C GLN A 309 10.82 -4.23 10.10
N LYS A 310 12.11 -4.52 10.25
CA LYS A 310 12.60 -5.90 10.30
C LYS A 310 12.08 -6.67 11.52
N LYS A 311 12.07 -6.05 12.70
CA LYS A 311 11.53 -6.65 13.92
C LYS A 311 10.05 -6.94 13.81
N PHE A 312 9.26 -5.97 13.32
CA PHE A 312 7.83 -6.14 13.16
C PHE A 312 7.49 -7.17 12.08
N THR A 313 8.22 -7.17 10.96
CA THR A 313 8.05 -8.21 9.93
C THR A 313 8.31 -9.60 10.51
N ASP A 314 9.32 -9.75 11.34
CA ASP A 314 9.63 -11.02 12.00
C ASP A 314 8.49 -11.46 12.92
N TYR A 315 8.00 -10.55 13.74
CA TYR A 315 6.93 -10.83 14.68
C TYR A 315 5.61 -11.19 13.98
N ILE A 316 5.14 -10.36 13.04
CA ILE A 316 3.88 -10.60 12.34
C ILE A 316 3.94 -11.89 11.51
N SER A 317 5.10 -12.21 10.92
CA SER A 317 5.29 -13.47 10.19
C SER A 317 5.13 -14.69 11.10
N THR A 318 5.58 -14.59 12.35
CA THR A 318 5.37 -15.63 13.36
C THR A 318 3.87 -15.77 13.71
N VAL A 319 3.17 -14.63 13.91
CA VAL A 319 1.72 -14.63 14.15
C VAL A 319 0.96 -15.25 12.99
N ILE A 320 1.31 -14.88 11.75
CA ILE A 320 0.69 -15.40 10.53
C ILE A 320 0.88 -16.91 10.42
N ARG A 321 2.08 -17.41 10.68
CA ARG A 321 2.40 -18.83 10.67
C ARG A 321 1.65 -19.59 11.77
N ASP A 322 1.74 -19.12 13.00
CA ASP A 322 1.33 -19.88 14.19
C ASP A 322 -0.17 -19.78 14.46
N LYS A 323 -0.77 -18.61 14.25
CA LYS A 323 -2.21 -18.41 14.47
C LYS A 323 -3.06 -18.76 13.24
N TYR A 324 -2.59 -18.41 12.03
CA TYR A 324 -3.37 -18.58 10.80
C TYR A 324 -2.87 -19.74 9.93
N GLY A 325 -1.80 -20.43 10.33
CA GLY A 325 -1.30 -21.61 9.63
C GLY A 325 -0.73 -21.32 8.24
N VAL A 326 -0.42 -20.06 7.92
CA VAL A 326 0.11 -19.68 6.60
C VAL A 326 1.52 -20.20 6.43
N LYS A 327 1.72 -20.99 5.40
CA LYS A 327 3.02 -21.48 4.92
C LYS A 327 3.20 -21.06 3.48
N GLY A 328 4.44 -20.88 3.05
CA GLY A 328 4.76 -20.60 1.64
C GLY A 328 4.19 -21.66 0.71
N THR A 329 3.66 -21.23 -0.40
CA THR A 329 3.24 -22.11 -1.51
C THR A 329 4.48 -22.55 -2.28
N ASP A 330 4.48 -23.80 -2.78
CA ASP A 330 5.46 -24.24 -3.76
C ASP A 330 5.11 -23.67 -5.15
N HIS A 331 5.52 -22.43 -5.36
CA HIS A 331 5.28 -21.71 -6.61
C HIS A 331 6.16 -22.21 -7.75
N SER A 332 5.85 -21.76 -8.97
CA SER A 332 6.67 -22.02 -10.16
C SER A 332 8.09 -21.47 -10.01
N ASP A 333 9.03 -22.03 -10.77
CA ASP A 333 10.44 -21.57 -10.75
C ASP A 333 10.55 -20.08 -11.08
N SER A 334 9.73 -19.58 -12.02
CA SER A 334 9.68 -18.16 -12.37
C SER A 334 9.33 -17.28 -11.16
N VAL A 335 8.34 -17.68 -10.34
CA VAL A 335 7.97 -16.95 -9.11
C VAL A 335 9.08 -17.05 -8.07
N LYS A 336 9.68 -18.23 -7.91
CA LYS A 336 10.80 -18.43 -6.97
C LYS A 336 12.02 -17.57 -7.34
N ASP A 337 12.38 -17.49 -8.61
CA ASP A 337 13.49 -16.66 -9.10
C ASP A 337 13.22 -15.16 -8.86
N GLU A 338 11.98 -14.72 -9.12
CA GLU A 338 11.54 -13.36 -8.85
C GLU A 338 11.66 -13.02 -7.35
N TRP A 339 11.19 -13.92 -6.48
CA TRP A 339 11.23 -13.69 -5.03
C TRP A 339 12.63 -13.81 -4.44
N LYS A 340 13.47 -14.65 -5.04
CA LYS A 340 14.92 -14.67 -4.72
C LYS A 340 15.55 -13.32 -5.05
N ALA A 341 15.30 -12.78 -6.23
CA ALA A 341 15.79 -11.47 -6.62
C ALA A 341 15.26 -10.35 -5.69
N ALA A 342 14.00 -10.39 -5.28
CA ALA A 342 13.42 -9.46 -4.31
C ALA A 342 14.10 -9.55 -2.93
N SER A 343 14.45 -10.76 -2.47
CA SER A 343 15.16 -10.98 -1.22
C SER A 343 16.61 -10.48 -1.28
N ASP A 344 17.31 -10.75 -2.38
CA ASP A 344 18.68 -10.26 -2.59
C ASP A 344 18.69 -8.72 -2.66
N TYR A 345 17.70 -8.14 -3.32
CA TYR A 345 17.51 -6.69 -3.37
C TYR A 345 17.25 -6.10 -1.97
N TYR A 346 16.36 -6.70 -1.17
CA TYR A 346 16.12 -6.28 0.20
C TYR A 346 17.39 -6.31 1.06
N ASN A 347 18.18 -7.36 0.99
CA ASN A 347 19.40 -7.49 1.78
C ASN A 347 20.41 -6.37 1.46
N ALA A 348 20.59 -6.06 0.19
CA ALA A 348 21.47 -4.97 -0.22
C ALA A 348 20.91 -3.61 0.20
N TYR A 349 19.59 -3.42 0.09
CA TYR A 349 18.90 -2.20 0.53
C TYR A 349 18.98 -2.01 2.05
N TYR A 350 18.82 -3.09 2.83
CA TYR A 350 19.00 -3.06 4.27
C TYR A 350 20.43 -2.65 4.66
N ALA A 351 21.44 -3.28 4.05
CA ALA A 351 22.84 -2.97 4.34
C ALA A 351 23.19 -1.50 4.02
N TYR A 352 22.65 -0.97 2.93
CA TYR A 352 22.81 0.44 2.56
C TYR A 352 22.14 1.36 3.59
N SER A 353 20.89 1.09 3.95
CA SER A 353 20.11 1.88 4.92
C SER A 353 20.74 1.87 6.31
N ASP A 354 21.24 0.70 6.78
CA ASP A 354 21.99 0.55 8.03
C ASP A 354 23.26 1.43 8.04
N LYS A 355 24.00 1.43 6.94
CA LYS A 355 25.19 2.29 6.80
C LYS A 355 24.84 3.78 6.88
N LEU A 356 23.72 4.20 6.28
CA LEU A 356 23.28 5.59 6.34
C LEU A 356 22.91 6.02 7.76
N ILE A 357 22.13 5.20 8.46
CA ILE A 357 21.76 5.45 9.87
C ILE A 357 23.02 5.53 10.76
N LYS A 358 23.94 4.58 10.63
CA LYS A 358 25.18 4.52 11.42
C LYS A 358 26.13 5.70 11.17
N ASN A 359 26.17 6.20 9.96
CA ASN A 359 27.01 7.34 9.61
C ASN A 359 26.40 8.69 10.02
N ASN A 360 25.23 8.66 10.68
CA ASN A 360 24.53 9.86 11.17
C ASN A 360 24.36 10.95 10.09
N THR A 361 24.23 10.52 8.83
CA THR A 361 23.96 11.45 7.73
C THR A 361 22.52 11.91 7.86
N LYS A 362 22.33 13.07 8.51
CA LYS A 362 21.07 13.82 8.64
C LYS A 362 20.51 14.34 7.28
N LYS A 363 21.04 13.91 6.16
CA LYS A 363 20.39 14.17 4.89
C LYS A 363 19.15 13.29 4.88
N GLU A 364 17.99 13.93 4.90
CA GLU A 364 16.79 13.36 4.30
C GLU A 364 17.25 12.87 2.94
N LEU A 365 17.38 11.55 2.80
CA LEU A 365 17.69 10.97 1.52
C LEU A 365 16.45 11.22 0.69
N ASP A 366 16.62 12.00 -0.34
CA ASP A 366 15.68 12.02 -1.43
C ASP A 366 15.51 10.56 -1.87
N GLU A 367 14.34 10.00 -1.65
CA GLU A 367 14.04 8.60 -1.89
C GLU A 367 14.35 8.22 -3.35
N SER A 368 14.26 9.18 -4.28
CA SER A 368 14.68 9.04 -5.67
C SER A 368 16.18 8.70 -5.84
N VAL A 369 17.04 9.12 -4.90
CA VAL A 369 18.48 8.84 -4.94
C VAL A 369 18.78 7.41 -4.50
N ILE A 370 18.00 6.86 -3.56
CA ILE A 370 18.14 5.46 -3.12
C ILE A 370 17.78 4.51 -4.26
N GLU A 371 16.74 4.83 -5.02
CA GLU A 371 16.21 3.93 -6.05
C GLU A 371 17.03 3.92 -7.36
N THR A 372 17.71 5.00 -7.71
CA THR A 372 18.16 5.12 -9.09
C THR A 372 19.66 4.84 -9.34
N ASN A 373 20.59 5.15 -8.45
CA ASN A 373 22.01 5.06 -8.83
C ASN A 373 22.94 4.33 -7.87
N ASP A 374 22.87 4.58 -6.57
CA ASP A 374 23.89 4.05 -5.65
C ASP A 374 23.63 2.60 -5.25
N PHE A 375 22.38 2.19 -5.21
CA PHE A 375 21.99 0.85 -4.80
C PHE A 375 22.26 -0.20 -5.89
N LYS A 376 22.03 0.12 -7.16
CA LYS A 376 22.33 -0.77 -8.29
C LYS A 376 23.81 -1.16 -8.39
N GLN A 377 24.74 -0.35 -7.89
CA GLN A 377 26.15 -0.72 -7.85
C GLN A 377 26.48 -1.76 -6.76
N TYR A 378 25.66 -1.87 -5.70
CA TYR A 378 25.80 -2.93 -4.70
C TYR A 378 25.30 -4.28 -5.22
N LEU A 379 24.27 -4.31 -6.05
CA LEU A 379 23.76 -5.52 -6.70
C LEU A 379 24.72 -6.09 -7.75
N LYS A 380 25.59 -5.26 -8.31
CA LYS A 380 26.59 -5.70 -9.31
C LYS A 380 27.86 -6.31 -8.70
N ARG A 381 27.97 -6.33 -7.36
CA ARG A 381 29.16 -6.80 -6.63
C ARG A 381 28.92 -8.05 -5.80
N SER A 382 27.71 -8.63 -5.88
CA SER A 382 27.38 -9.94 -5.29
C SER A 382 27.25 -11.02 -6.43
#